data_d38d99494f205aa74889ecd4f467427e
#
_entry.id   d38d99494f205aa74889ecd4f467427e
#
_cell.length_a   1.000
_cell.length_b   1.000
_cell.length_c   1.000
_cell.angle_alpha   90.00
_cell.angle_beta   90.00
_cell.angle_gamma   90.00
#
_symmetry.space_group_name_H-M   'P 1'
#
loop_
_entity.id
_entity.type
_entity.pdbx_description
1 polymer ?
#
loop_
_entity_poly.entity_id
_entity_poly.type
_entity_poly.pdbx_seq_one_letter_code
_entity_poly.pdbx_strand_id
1 'polypeptide(L)'
;MKNSALLLLMFLLTACSSPPTIQHDLADSPLPWSSQVPDYDQDTVRFAVFSDLTGGEREGVFETAVAQLNLLRPELIVNVGDLIEGGEDRQELIDQWDSFDERVSRAGAPVIYTGGNHDLMGQTMREVWAERLGPRYFHVRYRDILFLILDTDDHTDERMQEIIKMRTEAYKVAMTEGWGAFGETAYANHPEDQTGMISAEQSAYMQQALQNNDNVRWTFVLSHKAPWANDDMPTWQAVEAVLADRPYTVFHGHRHAYKHTVRNDRDYIQLATTGGVFLPQNGPTMDQLVWVTVDEKGAHIANLKMTGIFDKTGEIPAGGEDLCLKPPCMPNLLPKN
;
A
#
# COMPACT_ATOMS: atom_id res chain seq x y z
N MET A 1 48.21 -24.67 46.62
CA MET A 1 47.73 -24.79 45.25
C MET A 1 46.94 -23.53 44.94
N LYS A 2 47.48 -22.59 44.19
CA LYS A 2 46.86 -21.31 43.86
C LYS A 2 46.31 -21.43 42.42
N ASN A 3 44.97 -21.42 42.28
CA ASN A 3 44.31 -21.38 41.00
C ASN A 3 44.20 -19.91 40.51
N SER A 4 45.01 -19.57 39.51
CA SER A 4 44.87 -18.30 38.80
C SER A 4 43.83 -18.47 37.68
N ALA A 5 42.69 -17.85 37.83
CA ALA A 5 41.69 -17.74 36.76
C ALA A 5 42.14 -16.64 35.79
N LEU A 6 42.43 -17.02 34.57
CA LEU A 6 42.77 -16.12 33.46
C LEU A 6 41.47 -15.58 32.87
N LEU A 7 41.15 -14.31 33.15
CA LEU A 7 39.97 -13.62 32.56
C LEU A 7 40.34 -13.22 31.13
N LEU A 8 39.75 -13.90 30.14
CA LEU A 8 39.89 -13.57 28.71
C LEU A 8 38.94 -12.42 28.37
N LEU A 9 39.47 -11.21 28.29
CA LEU A 9 38.72 -10.02 27.88
C LEU A 9 38.56 -10.04 26.35
N MET A 10 37.41 -10.48 25.85
CA MET A 10 37.06 -10.36 24.42
C MET A 10 36.78 -8.88 24.11
N PHE A 11 37.74 -8.21 23.48
CA PHE A 11 37.49 -6.93 22.80
C PHE A 11 36.67 -7.20 21.56
N LEU A 12 35.39 -6.85 21.60
CA LEU A 12 34.55 -6.68 20.42
C LEU A 12 35.07 -5.45 19.64
N LEU A 13 35.88 -5.69 18.64
CA LEU A 13 36.25 -4.70 17.63
C LEU A 13 34.99 -4.46 16.78
N THR A 14 34.20 -3.43 17.10
CA THR A 14 33.26 -2.83 16.14
C THR A 14 34.10 -2.23 15.03
N ALA A 15 34.23 -2.92 13.90
CA ALA A 15 34.80 -2.36 12.69
C ALA A 15 33.85 -1.26 12.22
N CYS A 16 34.18 0.00 12.52
CA CYS A 16 33.61 1.15 11.82
C CYS A 16 34.07 1.02 10.36
N SER A 17 33.20 0.53 9.48
CA SER A 17 33.44 0.60 8.05
C SER A 17 33.45 2.07 7.65
N SER A 18 34.54 2.57 7.13
CA SER A 18 34.59 3.91 6.53
C SER A 18 33.57 3.98 5.39
N PRO A 19 32.87 5.11 5.20
CA PRO A 19 31.96 5.26 4.09
C PRO A 19 32.69 5.02 2.76
N PRO A 20 32.04 4.45 1.75
CA PRO A 20 32.64 4.21 0.45
C PRO A 20 33.09 5.53 -0.16
N THR A 21 34.32 5.57 -0.66
CA THR A 21 34.90 6.73 -1.35
C THR A 21 35.05 6.42 -2.83
N ILE A 22 34.97 7.44 -3.68
CA ILE A 22 35.30 7.30 -5.10
C ILE A 22 36.83 7.08 -5.18
N GLN A 23 37.23 5.88 -5.60
CA GLN A 23 38.66 5.57 -5.81
C GLN A 23 39.09 5.94 -7.21
N HIS A 24 40.21 6.58 -7.39
CA HIS A 24 40.71 7.04 -8.67
C HIS A 24 42.25 7.12 -8.68
N ASP A 25 42.80 7.17 -9.87
CA ASP A 25 44.23 7.34 -10.17
C ASP A 25 44.57 8.71 -10.82
N LEU A 26 43.58 9.65 -10.79
CA LEU A 26 43.78 10.98 -11.33
C LEU A 26 44.61 11.85 -10.40
N ALA A 27 45.30 12.86 -10.97
CA ALA A 27 45.99 13.88 -10.20
C ALA A 27 45.07 14.69 -9.31
N ASP A 28 45.61 15.26 -8.23
CA ASP A 28 44.89 15.74 -7.06
C ASP A 28 43.86 16.89 -7.29
N SER A 29 43.84 17.57 -8.41
CA SER A 29 42.86 18.65 -8.65
C SER A 29 43.03 19.32 -10.02
N PRO A 30 41.97 19.78 -10.70
CA PRO A 30 40.56 19.56 -10.38
C PRO A 30 40.10 18.16 -10.74
N LEU A 31 39.14 17.60 -9.96
CA LEU A 31 38.55 16.30 -10.21
C LEU A 31 37.22 16.45 -10.97
N PRO A 32 36.88 15.55 -11.93
CA PRO A 32 35.71 15.69 -12.79
C PRO A 32 34.41 15.21 -12.14
N TRP A 33 34.25 15.40 -10.85
CA TRP A 33 33.00 15.14 -10.11
C TRP A 33 32.83 16.15 -8.97
N SER A 34 31.60 16.18 -8.41
CA SER A 34 31.28 17.07 -7.29
C SER A 34 32.00 16.64 -6.01
N SER A 35 32.26 17.60 -5.13
CA SER A 35 32.89 17.34 -3.82
C SER A 35 31.95 16.67 -2.80
N GLN A 36 30.74 16.30 -3.19
CA GLN A 36 29.78 15.63 -2.30
C GLN A 36 30.24 14.18 -2.03
N VAL A 37 30.17 13.77 -0.77
CA VAL A 37 30.40 12.39 -0.37
C VAL A 37 29.17 11.57 -0.75
N PRO A 38 29.34 10.35 -1.32
CA PRO A 38 28.20 9.46 -1.57
C PRO A 38 27.40 9.21 -0.29
N ASP A 39 26.08 9.37 -0.38
CA ASP A 39 25.15 9.02 0.70
C ASP A 39 25.04 7.49 0.77
N TYR A 40 25.74 6.88 1.70
CA TYR A 40 25.78 5.44 1.88
C TYR A 40 25.33 5.08 3.29
N ASP A 41 24.18 4.43 3.37
CA ASP A 41 23.62 3.88 4.60
C ASP A 41 23.34 2.38 4.40
N GLN A 42 24.02 1.52 5.15
CA GLN A 42 23.82 0.07 5.14
C GLN A 42 22.45 -0.33 5.74
N ASP A 43 21.89 0.54 6.58
CA ASP A 43 20.65 0.29 7.28
C ASP A 43 19.41 0.84 6.54
N THR A 44 19.61 1.35 5.33
CA THR A 44 18.51 1.80 4.45
C THR A 44 17.59 0.63 4.09
N VAL A 45 16.29 0.84 4.25
CA VAL A 45 15.23 -0.08 3.81
C VAL A 45 14.51 0.51 2.60
N ARG A 46 14.29 -0.30 1.56
CA ARG A 46 13.61 0.12 0.32
C ARG A 46 12.45 -0.80 0.02
N PHE A 47 11.26 -0.23 -0.10
CA PHE A 47 10.08 -0.98 -0.48
C PHE A 47 9.21 -0.21 -1.46
N ALA A 48 8.30 -0.93 -2.12
CA ALA A 48 7.35 -0.34 -3.04
C ALA A 48 5.91 -0.51 -2.53
N VAL A 49 5.02 0.40 -2.95
CA VAL A 49 3.59 0.32 -2.66
C VAL A 49 2.81 0.40 -3.97
N PHE A 50 1.79 -0.46 -4.11
CA PHE A 50 0.78 -0.35 -5.15
C PHE A 50 -0.62 -0.27 -4.54
N SER A 51 -1.64 0.11 -5.33
CA SER A 51 -2.99 0.43 -4.86
C SER A 51 -4.03 0.10 -5.90
N ASP A 52 -5.23 -0.23 -5.46
CA ASP A 52 -6.44 -0.23 -6.29
C ASP A 52 -6.20 -0.81 -7.70
N LEU A 53 -5.96 -2.12 -7.73
CA LEU A 53 -5.81 -2.90 -8.95
C LEU A 53 -7.14 -3.02 -9.70
N THR A 54 -8.22 -3.08 -8.93
CA THR A 54 -9.57 -3.38 -9.36
C THR A 54 -10.55 -2.21 -9.12
N GLY A 55 -11.84 -2.49 -9.16
CA GLY A 55 -12.87 -1.46 -9.27
C GLY A 55 -12.95 -0.98 -10.73
N GLY A 56 -13.09 -1.94 -11.67
CA GLY A 56 -13.01 -1.74 -13.11
C GLY A 56 -11.57 -1.89 -13.59
N GLU A 57 -10.99 -3.08 -13.40
CA GLU A 57 -9.62 -3.41 -13.79
C GLU A 57 -9.36 -3.12 -15.27
N ARG A 58 -8.25 -2.46 -15.56
CA ARG A 58 -7.73 -2.22 -16.90
C ARG A 58 -6.64 -3.23 -17.21
N GLU A 59 -6.91 -4.11 -18.17
CA GLU A 59 -6.05 -5.22 -18.57
C GLU A 59 -4.62 -4.76 -18.88
N GLY A 60 -3.61 -5.51 -18.42
CA GLY A 60 -2.18 -5.29 -18.68
C GLY A 60 -1.50 -4.27 -17.76
N VAL A 61 -2.26 -3.46 -17.01
CA VAL A 61 -1.67 -2.43 -16.14
C VAL A 61 -0.92 -3.07 -14.97
N PHE A 62 -1.52 -4.05 -14.30
CA PHE A 62 -0.86 -4.71 -13.16
C PHE A 62 0.34 -5.55 -13.58
N GLU A 63 0.27 -6.23 -14.71
CA GLU A 63 1.42 -6.96 -15.29
C GLU A 63 2.59 -6.00 -15.56
N THR A 64 2.29 -4.83 -16.08
CA THR A 64 3.29 -3.77 -16.27
C THR A 64 3.86 -3.29 -14.94
N ALA A 65 3.01 -3.10 -13.91
CA ALA A 65 3.46 -2.73 -12.57
C ALA A 65 4.43 -3.77 -11.99
N VAL A 66 4.08 -5.05 -12.07
CA VAL A 66 4.96 -6.14 -11.60
C VAL A 66 6.29 -6.16 -12.35
N ALA A 67 6.28 -5.98 -13.69
CA ALA A 67 7.50 -5.91 -14.47
C ALA A 67 8.38 -4.70 -14.10
N GLN A 68 7.77 -3.54 -13.84
CA GLN A 68 8.48 -2.33 -13.38
C GLN A 68 9.03 -2.48 -11.97
N LEU A 69 8.30 -3.13 -11.05
CA LEU A 69 8.79 -3.47 -9.73
C LEU A 69 10.04 -4.36 -9.81
N ASN A 70 10.08 -5.28 -10.76
CA ASN A 70 11.27 -6.12 -11.00
C ASN A 70 12.47 -5.32 -11.53
N LEU A 71 12.27 -4.20 -12.22
CA LEU A 71 13.36 -3.29 -12.58
C LEU A 71 13.86 -2.50 -11.37
N LEU A 72 12.96 -2.06 -10.50
CA LEU A 72 13.27 -1.26 -9.32
C LEU A 72 13.91 -2.07 -8.18
N ARG A 73 13.59 -3.37 -8.09
CA ARG A 73 14.12 -4.31 -7.10
C ARG A 73 13.96 -3.87 -5.64
N PRO A 74 12.72 -3.67 -5.17
CA PRO A 74 12.47 -3.40 -3.76
C PRO A 74 12.84 -4.61 -2.89
N GLU A 75 13.11 -4.40 -1.60
CA GLU A 75 13.32 -5.46 -0.62
C GLU A 75 12.01 -6.17 -0.28
N LEU A 76 10.90 -5.42 -0.28
CA LEU A 76 9.54 -5.93 -0.15
C LEU A 76 8.54 -5.02 -0.88
N ILE A 77 7.35 -5.54 -1.12
CA ILE A 77 6.23 -4.83 -1.74
C ILE A 77 5.07 -4.87 -0.76
N VAL A 78 4.36 -3.77 -0.60
CA VAL A 78 3.12 -3.67 0.15
C VAL A 78 2.02 -3.09 -0.73
N ASN A 79 0.77 -3.20 -0.31
CA ASN A 79 -0.35 -2.59 -1.02
C ASN A 79 -1.37 -2.00 -0.04
N VAL A 80 -2.39 -1.33 -0.56
CA VAL A 80 -3.46 -0.73 0.22
C VAL A 80 -4.86 -1.21 -0.17
N GLY A 81 -4.95 -2.43 -0.72
CA GLY A 81 -6.23 -3.12 -0.97
C GLY A 81 -6.79 -2.97 -2.38
N ASP A 82 -7.96 -3.57 -2.58
CA ASP A 82 -8.66 -3.75 -3.84
C ASP A 82 -7.83 -4.51 -4.87
N LEU A 83 -7.56 -5.78 -4.55
CA LEU A 83 -6.70 -6.68 -5.31
C LEU A 83 -7.47 -7.53 -6.33
N ILE A 84 -8.77 -7.77 -6.07
CA ILE A 84 -9.71 -8.49 -6.94
C ILE A 84 -10.99 -7.66 -7.11
N GLU A 85 -11.81 -7.97 -8.13
CA GLU A 85 -13.10 -7.28 -8.32
C GLU A 85 -14.13 -7.62 -7.25
N GLY A 86 -13.98 -8.78 -6.61
CA GLY A 86 -14.91 -9.25 -5.59
C GLY A 86 -16.18 -9.89 -6.19
N GLY A 87 -17.15 -10.15 -5.35
CA GLY A 87 -18.42 -10.77 -5.72
C GLY A 87 -19.00 -11.65 -4.62
N GLU A 88 -20.12 -12.33 -4.94
CA GLU A 88 -20.80 -13.21 -4.01
C GLU A 88 -20.56 -14.70 -4.34
N ASP A 89 -20.24 -15.01 -5.59
CA ASP A 89 -19.98 -16.39 -6.03
C ASP A 89 -18.59 -16.84 -5.62
N ARG A 90 -18.56 -17.95 -4.84
CA ARG A 90 -17.31 -18.45 -4.28
C ARG A 90 -16.31 -18.91 -5.36
N GLN A 91 -16.80 -19.54 -6.44
CA GLN A 91 -15.90 -20.03 -7.48
C GLN A 91 -15.31 -18.87 -8.27
N GLU A 92 -16.10 -17.87 -8.56
CA GLU A 92 -15.63 -16.64 -9.21
C GLU A 92 -14.56 -15.93 -8.36
N LEU A 93 -14.76 -15.86 -7.05
CA LEU A 93 -13.75 -15.31 -6.13
C LEU A 93 -12.44 -16.11 -6.15
N ILE A 94 -12.53 -17.45 -6.15
CA ILE A 94 -11.36 -18.32 -6.25
C ILE A 94 -10.62 -18.06 -7.57
N ASP A 95 -11.33 -18.00 -8.69
CA ASP A 95 -10.74 -17.77 -10.01
C ASP A 95 -10.06 -16.39 -10.10
N GLN A 96 -10.66 -15.36 -9.52
CA GLN A 96 -10.08 -14.02 -9.43
C GLN A 96 -8.77 -14.01 -8.60
N TRP A 97 -8.78 -14.67 -7.44
CA TRP A 97 -7.58 -14.79 -6.60
C TRP A 97 -6.49 -15.62 -7.28
N ASP A 98 -6.83 -16.70 -7.98
CA ASP A 98 -5.87 -17.51 -8.73
C ASP A 98 -5.21 -16.68 -9.85
N SER A 99 -6.00 -15.86 -10.54
CA SER A 99 -5.49 -14.91 -11.54
C SER A 99 -4.56 -13.85 -10.92
N PHE A 100 -4.95 -13.29 -9.78
CA PHE A 100 -4.11 -12.32 -9.07
C PHE A 100 -2.80 -12.96 -8.58
N ASP A 101 -2.87 -14.16 -7.96
CA ASP A 101 -1.70 -14.88 -7.44
C ASP A 101 -0.73 -15.25 -8.57
N GLU A 102 -1.23 -15.67 -9.75
CA GLU A 102 -0.39 -15.93 -10.92
C GLU A 102 0.40 -14.68 -11.32
N ARG A 103 -0.28 -13.52 -11.40
CA ARG A 103 0.34 -12.26 -11.79
C ARG A 103 1.34 -11.76 -10.77
N VAL A 104 0.96 -11.73 -9.49
CA VAL A 104 1.81 -11.22 -8.41
C VAL A 104 2.99 -12.14 -8.10
N SER A 105 2.88 -13.45 -8.35
CA SER A 105 3.98 -14.40 -8.18
C SER A 105 5.20 -14.10 -9.04
N ARG A 106 5.02 -13.31 -10.10
CA ARG A 106 6.10 -12.84 -10.97
C ARG A 106 6.91 -11.68 -10.37
N ALA A 107 6.44 -11.12 -9.26
CA ALA A 107 7.20 -10.10 -8.53
C ALA A 107 8.45 -10.71 -7.90
N GLY A 108 9.58 -10.04 -8.06
CA GLY A 108 10.89 -10.48 -7.56
C GLY A 108 11.15 -10.19 -6.08
N ALA A 109 10.12 -9.78 -5.32
CA ALA A 109 10.17 -9.47 -3.90
C ALA A 109 8.90 -9.98 -3.18
N PRO A 110 8.97 -10.25 -1.86
CA PRO A 110 7.79 -10.62 -1.08
C PRO A 110 6.72 -9.52 -1.11
N VAL A 111 5.45 -9.93 -1.16
CA VAL A 111 4.30 -9.02 -1.13
C VAL A 111 3.52 -9.21 0.16
N ILE A 112 3.21 -8.11 0.85
CA ILE A 112 2.35 -8.07 2.05
C ILE A 112 1.00 -7.52 1.62
N TYR A 113 -0.08 -8.25 1.91
CA TYR A 113 -1.42 -7.94 1.45
C TYR A 113 -2.20 -7.12 2.47
N THR A 114 -2.87 -6.07 1.98
CA THR A 114 -3.94 -5.35 2.69
C THR A 114 -5.24 -5.60 1.95
N GLY A 115 -6.34 -5.86 2.65
CA GLY A 115 -7.65 -6.03 2.01
C GLY A 115 -8.38 -4.69 1.86
N GLY A 116 -9.04 -4.52 0.70
CA GLY A 116 -9.98 -3.44 0.45
C GLY A 116 -11.43 -3.92 0.43
N ASN A 117 -12.36 -3.04 0.07
CA ASN A 117 -13.76 -3.40 0.04
C ASN A 117 -14.11 -4.39 -1.09
N HIS A 118 -13.34 -4.40 -2.18
CA HIS A 118 -13.45 -5.41 -3.22
C HIS A 118 -12.92 -6.79 -2.79
N ASP A 119 -12.10 -6.83 -1.75
CA ASP A 119 -11.55 -8.08 -1.20
C ASP A 119 -12.34 -8.62 0.00
N LEU A 120 -13.00 -7.74 0.80
CA LEU A 120 -13.51 -8.07 2.13
C LEU A 120 -14.98 -7.71 2.40
N MET A 121 -15.66 -6.97 1.49
CA MET A 121 -17.03 -6.54 1.71
C MET A 121 -18.04 -7.65 1.35
N GLY A 122 -18.00 -8.75 2.11
CA GLY A 122 -18.93 -9.86 1.98
C GLY A 122 -18.49 -11.06 2.79
N GLN A 123 -19.44 -11.86 3.27
CA GLN A 123 -19.11 -13.04 4.07
C GLN A 123 -18.29 -14.05 3.26
N THR A 124 -18.71 -14.38 2.05
CA THR A 124 -17.97 -15.31 1.17
C THR A 124 -16.57 -14.80 0.85
N MET A 125 -16.42 -13.49 0.62
CA MET A 125 -15.13 -12.85 0.37
C MET A 125 -14.20 -13.00 1.58
N ARG A 126 -14.69 -12.74 2.81
CA ARG A 126 -13.92 -12.92 4.04
C ARG A 126 -13.54 -14.36 4.31
N GLU A 127 -14.42 -15.32 3.98
CA GLU A 127 -14.13 -16.75 4.10
C GLU A 127 -13.01 -17.17 3.14
N VAL A 128 -13.08 -16.75 1.87
CA VAL A 128 -12.04 -17.02 0.86
C VAL A 128 -10.73 -16.35 1.26
N TRP A 129 -10.77 -15.10 1.73
CA TRP A 129 -9.59 -14.42 2.26
C TRP A 129 -8.94 -15.20 3.41
N ALA A 130 -9.74 -15.59 4.41
CA ALA A 130 -9.24 -16.31 5.58
C ALA A 130 -8.58 -17.65 5.23
N GLU A 131 -9.12 -18.36 4.25
CA GLU A 131 -8.56 -19.62 3.77
C GLU A 131 -7.25 -19.46 3.01
N ARG A 132 -7.09 -18.37 2.25
CA ARG A 132 -5.90 -18.12 1.41
C ARG A 132 -4.82 -17.33 2.11
N LEU A 133 -5.18 -16.30 2.84
CA LEU A 133 -4.28 -15.26 3.36
C LEU A 133 -4.29 -15.16 4.89
N GLY A 134 -5.28 -15.76 5.56
CA GLY A 134 -5.37 -15.75 7.02
C GLY A 134 -6.01 -14.47 7.59
N PRO A 135 -5.40 -13.79 8.57
CA PRO A 135 -6.02 -12.65 9.23
C PRO A 135 -6.19 -11.45 8.28
N ARG A 136 -7.28 -10.69 8.47
CA ARG A 136 -7.58 -9.48 7.69
C ARG A 136 -6.84 -8.26 8.18
N TYR A 137 -6.48 -8.23 9.46
CA TYR A 137 -5.63 -7.21 10.07
C TYR A 137 -4.52 -7.86 10.87
N PHE A 138 -3.31 -7.31 10.77
CA PHE A 138 -2.11 -7.84 11.43
C PHE A 138 -1.00 -6.79 11.41
N HIS A 139 0.14 -7.12 11.99
CA HIS A 139 1.34 -6.31 11.84
C HIS A 139 2.52 -7.17 11.39
N VAL A 140 3.45 -6.53 10.73
CA VAL A 140 4.73 -7.14 10.32
C VAL A 140 5.85 -6.20 10.71
N ARG A 141 6.93 -6.76 11.24
CA ARG A 141 8.17 -6.02 11.44
C ARG A 141 9.22 -6.54 10.46
N TYR A 142 9.74 -5.65 9.64
CA TYR A 142 10.88 -5.92 8.77
C TYR A 142 12.04 -5.05 9.22
N ARG A 143 13.11 -5.66 9.71
CA ARG A 143 14.23 -4.98 10.40
C ARG A 143 13.70 -4.09 11.55
N ASP A 144 13.90 -2.80 11.46
CA ASP A 144 13.44 -1.77 12.40
C ASP A 144 12.27 -0.92 11.86
N ILE A 145 11.56 -1.44 10.87
CA ILE A 145 10.35 -0.85 10.30
C ILE A 145 9.14 -1.70 10.69
N LEU A 146 8.11 -1.05 11.21
CA LEU A 146 6.83 -1.68 11.54
C LEU A 146 5.79 -1.34 10.46
N PHE A 147 5.06 -2.33 10.01
CA PHE A 147 3.89 -2.19 9.15
C PHE A 147 2.66 -2.62 9.93
N LEU A 148 1.67 -1.75 10.04
CA LEU A 148 0.33 -2.06 10.54
C LEU A 148 -0.60 -2.20 9.36
N ILE A 149 -1.21 -3.36 9.20
CA ILE A 149 -2.14 -3.68 8.13
C ILE A 149 -3.55 -3.67 8.71
N LEU A 150 -4.43 -2.79 8.21
CA LEU A 150 -5.78 -2.62 8.72
C LEU A 150 -6.82 -3.19 7.76
N ASP A 151 -7.83 -3.83 8.33
CA ASP A 151 -9.12 -4.04 7.68
C ASP A 151 -10.00 -2.83 7.98
N THR A 152 -10.36 -2.05 6.98
CA THR A 152 -11.19 -0.86 7.12
C THR A 152 -12.66 -1.08 6.75
N ASP A 153 -13.03 -2.32 6.50
CA ASP A 153 -14.39 -2.81 6.38
C ASP A 153 -14.74 -3.79 7.52
N ASP A 154 -14.17 -3.59 8.72
CA ASP A 154 -14.27 -4.47 9.89
C ASP A 154 -15.61 -4.33 10.62
N HIS A 155 -16.70 -4.43 9.85
CA HIS A 155 -18.08 -4.39 10.33
C HIS A 155 -18.54 -5.75 10.85
N THR A 156 -19.58 -5.74 11.71
CA THR A 156 -20.33 -6.97 12.03
C THR A 156 -21.03 -7.50 10.77
N ASP A 157 -21.35 -8.80 10.76
CA ASP A 157 -22.00 -9.43 9.61
C ASP A 157 -23.35 -8.78 9.29
N GLU A 158 -24.12 -8.41 10.32
CA GLU A 158 -25.42 -7.72 10.13
C GLU A 158 -25.22 -6.35 9.46
N ARG A 159 -24.24 -5.57 9.96
CA ARG A 159 -23.96 -4.25 9.39
C ARG A 159 -23.43 -4.37 7.96
N MET A 160 -22.57 -5.34 7.71
CA MET A 160 -22.06 -5.61 6.37
C MET A 160 -23.18 -5.92 5.38
N GLN A 161 -24.15 -6.75 5.75
CA GLN A 161 -25.30 -7.06 4.89
C GLN A 161 -26.15 -5.83 4.58
N GLU A 162 -26.34 -4.92 5.54
CA GLU A 162 -27.04 -3.64 5.31
C GLU A 162 -26.29 -2.79 4.28
N ILE A 163 -24.97 -2.66 4.42
CA ILE A 163 -24.11 -1.90 3.50
C ILE A 163 -24.14 -2.50 2.10
N ILE A 164 -24.01 -3.82 1.97
CA ILE A 164 -24.10 -4.53 0.69
C ILE A 164 -25.44 -4.27 0.00
N LYS A 165 -26.53 -4.32 0.75
CA LYS A 165 -27.87 -4.04 0.20
C LYS A 165 -27.95 -2.62 -0.33
N MET A 166 -27.50 -1.62 0.42
CA MET A 166 -27.49 -0.23 -0.03
C MET A 166 -26.61 -0.05 -1.28
N ARG A 167 -25.42 -0.67 -1.29
CA ARG A 167 -24.50 -0.66 -2.43
C ARG A 167 -25.14 -1.25 -3.68
N THR A 168 -25.76 -2.43 -3.55
CA THR A 168 -26.45 -3.11 -4.67
C THR A 168 -27.55 -2.24 -5.28
N GLU A 169 -28.37 -1.58 -4.46
CA GLU A 169 -29.39 -0.66 -4.96
C GLU A 169 -28.79 0.57 -5.65
N ALA A 170 -27.69 1.12 -5.10
CA ALA A 170 -27.00 2.25 -5.71
C ALA A 170 -26.42 1.91 -7.08
N TYR A 171 -25.83 0.72 -7.24
CA TYR A 171 -25.34 0.25 -8.54
C TYR A 171 -26.47 0.02 -9.55
N LYS A 172 -27.65 -0.48 -9.13
CA LYS A 172 -28.81 -0.56 -10.01
C LYS A 172 -29.23 0.82 -10.53
N VAL A 173 -29.27 1.82 -9.67
CA VAL A 173 -29.53 3.21 -10.07
C VAL A 173 -28.49 3.68 -11.08
N ALA A 174 -27.20 3.47 -10.81
CA ALA A 174 -26.13 3.85 -11.73
C ALA A 174 -26.25 3.18 -13.10
N MET A 175 -26.62 1.91 -13.14
CA MET A 175 -26.78 1.15 -14.39
C MET A 175 -28.03 1.52 -15.19
N THR A 176 -29.10 1.98 -14.53
CA THR A 176 -30.37 2.33 -15.19
C THR A 176 -30.52 3.81 -15.51
N GLU A 177 -29.97 4.68 -14.66
CA GLU A 177 -30.14 6.14 -14.73
C GLU A 177 -28.82 6.88 -15.01
N GLY A 178 -27.70 6.13 -15.00
CA GLY A 178 -26.34 6.65 -15.20
C GLY A 178 -25.61 7.02 -13.91
N TRP A 179 -24.29 7.09 -14.00
CA TRP A 179 -23.40 7.34 -12.85
C TRP A 179 -23.65 8.70 -12.17
N GLY A 180 -24.28 9.65 -12.84
CA GLY A 180 -24.70 10.92 -12.21
C GLY A 180 -25.74 10.71 -11.10
N ALA A 181 -26.65 9.75 -11.27
CA ALA A 181 -27.67 9.41 -10.28
C ALA A 181 -27.12 8.62 -9.09
N PHE A 182 -25.97 7.96 -9.23
CA PHE A 182 -25.31 7.25 -8.13
C PHE A 182 -25.05 8.15 -6.92
N GLY A 183 -24.57 9.38 -7.15
CA GLY A 183 -24.26 10.34 -6.09
C GLY A 183 -25.45 10.75 -5.21
N GLU A 184 -26.67 10.55 -5.69
CA GLU A 184 -27.92 10.85 -4.95
C GLU A 184 -28.41 9.66 -4.12
N THR A 185 -27.77 8.49 -4.22
CA THR A 185 -28.17 7.27 -3.51
C THR A 185 -27.81 7.32 -2.02
N ALA A 186 -28.53 6.54 -1.22
CA ALA A 186 -28.21 6.40 0.22
C ALA A 186 -26.79 5.88 0.46
N TYR A 187 -26.30 4.97 -0.39
CA TYR A 187 -24.97 4.40 -0.29
C TYR A 187 -23.87 5.45 -0.52
N ALA A 188 -23.95 6.21 -1.62
CA ALA A 188 -22.96 7.23 -1.95
C ALA A 188 -22.82 8.33 -0.88
N ASN A 189 -23.89 8.54 -0.10
CA ASN A 189 -23.93 9.52 0.99
C ASN A 189 -23.70 8.87 2.37
N HIS A 190 -23.37 7.57 2.41
CA HIS A 190 -23.17 6.84 3.64
C HIS A 190 -21.73 7.02 4.16
N PRO A 191 -21.52 7.25 5.48
CA PRO A 191 -20.17 7.40 6.01
C PRO A 191 -19.22 6.24 5.67
N GLU A 192 -19.68 5.01 5.76
CA GLU A 192 -18.86 3.81 5.50
C GLU A 192 -18.43 3.65 4.04
N ASP A 193 -19.10 4.30 3.08
CA ASP A 193 -18.57 4.40 1.71
C ASP A 193 -17.32 5.27 1.66
N GLN A 194 -17.28 6.32 2.47
CA GLN A 194 -16.26 7.36 2.40
C GLN A 194 -15.06 7.11 3.33
N THR A 195 -15.31 6.58 4.52
CA THR A 195 -14.34 6.67 5.63
C THR A 195 -13.83 5.33 6.14
N GLY A 196 -14.49 4.23 5.88
CA GLY A 196 -14.13 2.94 6.49
C GLY A 196 -14.35 2.92 8.01
N MET A 197 -14.12 1.76 8.63
CA MET A 197 -14.28 1.53 10.06
C MET A 197 -13.30 0.46 10.55
N ILE A 198 -12.83 0.57 11.78
CA ILE A 198 -12.13 -0.50 12.49
C ILE A 198 -12.86 -0.83 13.78
N SER A 199 -12.99 -2.12 14.11
CA SER A 199 -13.62 -2.59 15.33
C SER A 199 -12.82 -2.25 16.59
N ALA A 200 -13.45 -2.36 17.76
CA ALA A 200 -12.76 -2.19 19.03
C ALA A 200 -11.69 -3.28 19.26
N GLU A 201 -11.93 -4.50 18.76
CA GLU A 201 -10.97 -5.60 18.83
C GLU A 201 -9.72 -5.29 18.00
N GLN A 202 -9.90 -4.88 16.73
CA GLN A 202 -8.79 -4.47 15.87
C GLN A 202 -8.03 -3.28 16.47
N SER A 203 -8.74 -2.28 16.98
CA SER A 203 -8.13 -1.12 17.64
C SER A 203 -7.24 -1.54 18.81
N ALA A 204 -7.74 -2.43 19.69
CA ALA A 204 -6.96 -2.94 20.82
C ALA A 204 -5.72 -3.72 20.35
N TYR A 205 -5.87 -4.55 19.31
CA TYR A 205 -4.75 -5.28 18.69
C TYR A 205 -3.67 -4.32 18.17
N MET A 206 -4.06 -3.28 17.44
CA MET A 206 -3.11 -2.31 16.87
C MET A 206 -2.38 -1.51 17.96
N GLN A 207 -3.09 -1.12 19.03
CA GLN A 207 -2.47 -0.47 20.18
C GLN A 207 -1.43 -1.38 20.84
N GLN A 208 -1.76 -2.67 21.03
CA GLN A 208 -0.83 -3.64 21.60
C GLN A 208 0.37 -3.90 20.68
N ALA A 209 0.15 -4.00 19.37
CA ALA A 209 1.24 -4.15 18.38
C ALA A 209 2.20 -2.96 18.44
N LEU A 210 1.68 -1.74 18.55
CA LEU A 210 2.48 -0.52 18.68
C LEU A 210 3.29 -0.52 19.99
N GLN A 211 2.69 -0.90 21.12
CA GLN A 211 3.36 -0.96 22.42
C GLN A 211 4.48 -2.01 22.44
N ASN A 212 4.25 -3.17 21.80
CA ASN A 212 5.25 -4.24 21.72
C ASN A 212 6.39 -3.95 20.74
N ASN A 213 6.26 -2.92 19.91
CA ASN A 213 7.24 -2.50 18.91
C ASN A 213 7.58 -1.01 19.08
N ASP A 214 7.96 -0.60 20.28
CA ASP A 214 8.34 0.78 20.62
C ASP A 214 9.72 1.20 20.08
N ASN A 215 10.57 0.22 19.75
CA ASN A 215 11.95 0.38 19.32
C ASN A 215 12.14 0.28 17.80
N VAL A 216 11.16 0.70 17.00
CA VAL A 216 11.27 0.78 15.55
C VAL A 216 11.61 2.20 15.11
N ARG A 217 12.36 2.32 14.01
CA ARG A 217 12.74 3.60 13.41
C ARG A 217 11.56 4.32 12.75
N TRP A 218 10.65 3.55 12.12
CA TRP A 218 9.48 4.09 11.43
C TRP A 218 8.31 3.13 11.48
N THR A 219 7.10 3.66 11.46
CA THR A 219 5.86 2.87 11.37
C THR A 219 5.09 3.28 10.11
N PHE A 220 4.71 2.31 9.29
CA PHE A 220 3.78 2.52 8.18
C PHE A 220 2.42 1.92 8.53
N VAL A 221 1.37 2.69 8.33
CA VAL A 221 -0.01 2.22 8.43
C VAL A 221 -0.55 2.04 7.02
N LEU A 222 -1.00 0.84 6.72
CA LEU A 222 -1.59 0.46 5.44
C LEU A 222 -3.07 0.21 5.66
N SER A 223 -3.91 0.95 4.98
CA SER A 223 -5.35 0.83 5.04
C SER A 223 -5.96 1.02 3.67
N HIS A 224 -7.17 0.51 3.44
CA HIS A 224 -7.84 0.80 2.18
C HIS A 224 -8.62 2.10 2.25
N LYS A 225 -9.57 2.19 3.17
CA LYS A 225 -10.33 3.42 3.45
C LYS A 225 -9.69 4.23 4.57
N ALA A 226 -10.16 5.44 4.78
CA ALA A 226 -9.60 6.43 5.70
C ALA A 226 -10.45 6.58 6.99
N PRO A 227 -10.27 5.74 8.04
CA PRO A 227 -11.09 5.85 9.26
C PRO A 227 -10.94 7.21 9.96
N TRP A 228 -9.82 7.90 9.79
CA TRP A 228 -9.59 9.26 10.34
C TRP A 228 -10.39 10.36 9.64
N ALA A 229 -11.04 10.07 8.50
CA ALA A 229 -11.91 11.02 7.82
C ALA A 229 -13.30 11.12 8.49
N ASN A 230 -13.63 10.22 9.40
CA ASN A 230 -14.76 10.33 10.30
C ASN A 230 -14.29 10.85 11.66
N ASP A 231 -14.69 12.07 12.00
CA ASP A 231 -14.31 12.70 13.29
C ASP A 231 -14.87 11.96 14.50
N ASP A 232 -15.92 11.15 14.33
CA ASP A 232 -16.51 10.32 15.39
C ASP A 232 -16.09 8.84 15.24
N MET A 233 -14.79 8.58 15.23
CA MET A 233 -14.22 7.23 15.16
C MET A 233 -13.28 6.98 16.36
N PRO A 234 -13.83 6.73 17.57
CA PRO A 234 -13.02 6.58 18.77
C PRO A 234 -12.04 5.41 18.71
N THR A 235 -12.36 4.36 17.95
CA THR A 235 -11.48 3.20 17.74
C THR A 235 -10.20 3.57 16.99
N TRP A 236 -10.31 4.41 15.94
CA TRP A 236 -9.13 4.95 15.27
C TRP A 236 -8.39 5.98 16.12
N GLN A 237 -9.11 6.89 16.78
CA GLN A 237 -8.50 7.91 17.65
C GLN A 237 -7.63 7.27 18.75
N ALA A 238 -8.04 6.11 19.29
CA ALA A 238 -7.25 5.36 20.26
C ALA A 238 -5.94 4.82 19.67
N VAL A 239 -5.94 4.34 18.42
CA VAL A 239 -4.71 3.92 17.71
C VAL A 239 -3.83 5.13 17.40
N GLU A 240 -4.42 6.22 16.89
CA GLU A 240 -3.71 7.45 16.54
C GLU A 240 -3.04 8.09 17.78
N ALA A 241 -3.65 7.99 18.96
CA ALA A 241 -3.07 8.47 20.21
C ALA A 241 -1.76 7.71 20.58
N VAL A 242 -1.69 6.39 20.30
CA VAL A 242 -0.46 5.61 20.53
C VAL A 242 0.59 5.88 19.44
N LEU A 243 0.15 6.23 18.22
CA LEU A 243 1.04 6.62 17.13
C LEU A 243 1.70 7.99 17.34
N ALA A 244 1.10 8.89 18.12
CA ALA A 244 1.51 10.28 18.24
C ALA A 244 2.99 10.47 18.62
N ASP A 245 3.52 9.59 19.47
CA ASP A 245 4.87 9.70 20.04
C ASP A 245 5.97 9.08 19.15
N ARG A 246 5.63 8.64 17.92
CA ARG A 246 6.58 8.00 17.01
C ARG A 246 6.51 8.54 15.59
N PRO A 247 7.58 8.42 14.78
CA PRO A 247 7.51 8.72 13.36
C PRO A 247 6.66 7.66 12.65
N TYR A 248 5.69 8.13 11.85
CA TYR A 248 4.86 7.25 11.04
C TYR A 248 4.37 7.93 9.76
N THR A 249 3.96 7.11 8.80
CA THR A 249 3.31 7.51 7.55
C THR A 249 2.12 6.58 7.31
N VAL A 250 1.04 7.12 6.77
CA VAL A 250 -0.15 6.37 6.41
C VAL A 250 -0.30 6.33 4.89
N PHE A 251 -0.47 5.14 4.32
CA PHE A 251 -0.88 4.93 2.94
C PHE A 251 -2.29 4.36 2.90
N HIS A 252 -3.11 4.88 1.98
CA HIS A 252 -4.46 4.37 1.74
C HIS A 252 -4.89 4.54 0.29
N GLY A 253 -5.96 3.87 -0.14
CA GLY A 253 -6.47 3.84 -1.50
C GLY A 253 -7.93 4.28 -1.62
N HIS A 254 -8.76 3.41 -2.25
CA HIS A 254 -10.20 3.49 -2.37
C HIS A 254 -10.74 4.56 -3.34
N ARG A 255 -10.14 5.73 -3.36
CA ARG A 255 -10.69 6.88 -4.11
C ARG A 255 -10.18 6.97 -5.54
N HIS A 256 -9.25 6.12 -5.96
CA HIS A 256 -8.59 6.12 -7.27
C HIS A 256 -8.06 7.51 -7.68
N ALA A 257 -7.66 8.31 -6.70
CA ALA A 257 -7.17 9.66 -6.88
C ALA A 257 -6.06 9.95 -5.87
N TYR A 258 -5.01 10.60 -6.31
CA TYR A 258 -3.89 10.95 -5.44
C TYR A 258 -4.20 12.16 -4.56
N LYS A 259 -3.92 12.03 -3.27
CA LYS A 259 -3.98 13.15 -2.33
C LYS A 259 -2.92 13.00 -1.24
N HIS A 260 -2.20 14.06 -0.97
CA HIS A 260 -1.33 14.18 0.20
C HIS A 260 -1.98 15.10 1.22
N THR A 261 -2.03 14.65 2.47
CA THR A 261 -2.57 15.40 3.60
C THR A 261 -1.60 15.28 4.77
N VAL A 262 -1.38 16.38 5.48
CA VAL A 262 -0.65 16.36 6.74
C VAL A 262 -1.66 16.40 7.88
N ARG A 263 -1.55 15.41 8.78
CA ARG A 263 -2.37 15.29 9.99
C ARG A 263 -1.45 14.95 11.17
N ASN A 264 -1.55 15.68 12.28
CA ASN A 264 -0.68 15.51 13.45
C ASN A 264 0.82 15.52 13.09
N ASP A 265 1.23 16.40 12.18
CA ASP A 265 2.60 16.52 11.63
C ASP A 265 3.12 15.22 10.99
N ARG A 266 2.22 14.39 10.44
CA ARG A 266 2.52 13.15 9.74
C ARG A 266 1.87 13.11 8.36
N ASP A 267 2.52 12.39 7.46
CA ASP A 267 2.06 12.22 6.08
C ASP A 267 0.95 11.16 6.00
N TYR A 268 -0.20 11.54 5.45
CA TYR A 268 -1.31 10.69 5.06
C TYR A 268 -1.46 10.77 3.55
N ILE A 269 -1.16 9.67 2.88
CA ILE A 269 -1.02 9.63 1.43
C ILE A 269 -2.07 8.70 0.85
N GLN A 270 -3.07 9.30 0.18
CA GLN A 270 -4.02 8.59 -0.65
C GLN A 270 -3.39 8.29 -2.00
N LEU A 271 -3.36 7.02 -2.37
CA LEU A 271 -2.85 6.58 -3.65
C LEU A 271 -3.95 6.64 -4.72
N ALA A 272 -3.53 6.80 -5.98
CA ALA A 272 -4.46 6.81 -7.09
C ALA A 272 -4.85 5.37 -7.46
N THR A 273 -4.17 4.73 -8.41
CA THR A 273 -4.51 3.37 -8.83
C THR A 273 -3.30 2.67 -9.45
N THR A 274 -3.31 1.35 -9.45
CA THR A 274 -2.35 0.53 -10.19
C THR A 274 -3.11 -0.45 -11.11
N GLY A 275 -4.15 0.06 -11.79
CA GLY A 275 -4.95 -0.73 -12.72
C GLY A 275 -6.45 -0.49 -12.65
N GLY A 276 -6.99 -0.06 -11.53
CA GLY A 276 -8.42 0.27 -11.38
C GLY A 276 -8.86 1.46 -12.24
N VAL A 277 -10.16 1.65 -12.39
CA VAL A 277 -10.73 2.74 -13.18
C VAL A 277 -10.29 4.12 -12.68
N PHE A 278 -10.07 5.05 -13.57
CA PHE A 278 -9.82 6.44 -13.20
C PHE A 278 -11.11 7.14 -12.76
N LEU A 279 -11.07 7.77 -11.59
CA LEU A 279 -12.18 8.53 -11.01
C LEU A 279 -11.80 10.02 -10.86
N PRO A 280 -11.73 10.78 -11.97
CA PRO A 280 -11.21 12.16 -11.96
C PRO A 280 -12.06 13.12 -11.13
N GLN A 281 -13.33 12.79 -10.84
CA GLN A 281 -14.17 13.55 -9.92
C GLN A 281 -13.66 13.53 -8.47
N ASN A 282 -12.83 12.54 -8.10
CA ASN A 282 -12.24 12.43 -6.76
C ASN A 282 -10.90 13.17 -6.63
N GLY A 283 -10.31 13.64 -7.75
CA GLY A 283 -9.03 14.35 -7.77
C GLY A 283 -8.09 13.87 -8.88
N PRO A 284 -6.79 14.21 -8.80
CA PRO A 284 -5.79 13.76 -9.76
C PRO A 284 -5.67 12.23 -9.80
N THR A 285 -5.80 11.65 -10.99
CA THR A 285 -5.72 10.20 -11.20
C THR A 285 -4.56 9.83 -12.11
N MET A 286 -3.94 8.68 -11.86
CA MET A 286 -2.81 8.16 -12.63
C MET A 286 -2.56 6.70 -12.27
N ASP A 287 -1.91 5.96 -13.16
CA ASP A 287 -1.27 4.70 -12.79
C ASP A 287 0.05 5.01 -12.11
N GLN A 288 0.16 4.57 -10.85
CA GLN A 288 1.33 4.85 -10.03
C GLN A 288 1.84 3.62 -9.29
N LEU A 289 3.12 3.67 -9.02
CA LEU A 289 3.80 2.93 -7.96
C LEU A 289 4.38 3.95 -6.98
N VAL A 290 4.50 3.58 -5.73
CA VAL A 290 5.23 4.40 -4.75
C VAL A 290 6.52 3.70 -4.41
N TRP A 291 7.63 4.44 -4.43
CA TRP A 291 8.92 3.99 -3.95
C TRP A 291 9.23 4.67 -2.63
N VAL A 292 9.53 3.87 -1.62
CA VAL A 292 9.87 4.36 -0.29
C VAL A 292 11.28 3.95 0.07
N THR A 293 12.07 4.92 0.49
CA THR A 293 13.39 4.71 1.07
C THR A 293 13.37 5.20 2.51
N VAL A 294 13.70 4.33 3.46
CA VAL A 294 13.80 4.70 4.88
C VAL A 294 15.26 4.63 5.30
N ASP A 295 15.81 5.74 5.70
CA ASP A 295 17.18 5.88 6.22
C ASP A 295 17.18 6.46 7.64
N GLU A 296 18.34 6.89 8.15
CA GLU A 296 18.46 7.52 9.47
C GLU A 296 17.72 8.87 9.58
N LYS A 297 17.45 9.54 8.45
CA LYS A 297 16.76 10.84 8.39
C LYS A 297 15.23 10.68 8.30
N GLY A 298 14.76 9.47 8.00
CA GLY A 298 13.33 9.16 7.94
C GLY A 298 12.88 8.48 6.64
N ALA A 299 11.59 8.60 6.35
CA ALA A 299 10.98 8.03 5.16
C ALA A 299 10.97 9.05 4.00
N HIS A 300 11.59 8.66 2.89
CA HIS A 300 11.60 9.41 1.63
C HIS A 300 10.65 8.73 0.65
N ILE A 301 9.66 9.45 0.16
CA ILE A 301 8.56 8.91 -0.63
C ILE A 301 8.60 9.52 -2.04
N ALA A 302 8.68 8.65 -3.04
CA ALA A 302 8.65 9.03 -4.45
C ALA A 302 7.44 8.40 -5.15
N ASN A 303 6.57 9.22 -5.74
CA ASN A 303 5.49 8.75 -6.58
C ASN A 303 6.02 8.57 -8.01
N LEU A 304 5.94 7.36 -8.52
CA LEU A 304 6.39 6.98 -9.84
C LEU A 304 5.18 6.79 -10.75
N LYS A 305 5.03 7.63 -11.76
CA LYS A 305 4.07 7.35 -12.84
C LYS A 305 4.58 6.17 -13.66
N MET A 306 3.76 5.15 -13.82
CA MET A 306 4.16 3.93 -14.53
C MET A 306 4.56 4.18 -15.98
N THR A 307 4.03 5.22 -16.61
CA THR A 307 4.38 5.65 -17.97
C THR A 307 5.79 6.25 -18.11
N GLY A 308 6.49 6.48 -17.01
CA GLY A 308 7.86 7.02 -16.97
C GLY A 308 8.93 5.99 -16.56
N ILE A 309 8.59 4.72 -16.45
CA ILE A 309 9.52 3.64 -16.06
C ILE A 309 9.79 2.76 -17.29
N PHE A 310 11.02 2.72 -17.74
CA PHE A 310 11.45 2.00 -18.94
C PHE A 310 12.52 0.96 -18.60
N ASP A 311 12.63 -0.05 -19.44
CA ASP A 311 13.75 -0.98 -19.40
C ASP A 311 14.99 -0.43 -20.13
N LYS A 312 16.06 -1.22 -20.21
CA LYS A 312 17.31 -0.85 -20.87
C LYS A 312 17.19 -0.62 -22.39
N THR A 313 16.08 -1.06 -23.02
CA THR A 313 15.82 -0.84 -24.45
C THR A 313 15.11 0.48 -24.70
N GLY A 314 14.61 1.14 -23.67
CA GLY A 314 13.79 2.35 -23.74
C GLY A 314 12.30 2.05 -23.93
N GLU A 315 11.88 0.79 -23.73
CA GLU A 315 10.50 0.36 -23.85
C GLU A 315 9.85 0.23 -22.45
N ILE A 316 8.55 0.48 -22.37
CA ILE A 316 7.76 0.19 -21.17
C ILE A 316 7.56 -1.33 -21.14
N PRO A 317 7.99 -2.05 -20.08
CA PRO A 317 7.94 -3.50 -20.05
C PRO A 317 6.51 -4.05 -19.99
N ALA A 318 6.35 -5.32 -20.37
CA ALA A 318 5.12 -6.12 -20.25
C ALA A 318 3.89 -5.55 -20.96
N GLY A 319 4.08 -4.94 -22.15
CA GLY A 319 2.96 -4.44 -22.95
C GLY A 319 2.42 -3.09 -22.48
N GLY A 320 3.22 -2.35 -21.70
CA GLY A 320 2.86 -1.03 -21.20
C GLY A 320 2.64 0.06 -22.26
N GLU A 321 2.87 -0.26 -23.54
CA GLU A 321 2.59 0.62 -24.67
C GLU A 321 1.12 1.04 -24.74
N ASP A 322 0.22 0.16 -24.27
CA ASP A 322 -1.22 0.40 -24.24
C ASP A 322 -1.67 1.16 -22.99
N LEU A 323 -0.75 1.45 -22.06
CA LEU A 323 -1.07 2.25 -20.90
C LEU A 323 -1.58 3.64 -21.32
N CYS A 324 -2.65 4.05 -20.70
CA CYS A 324 -3.21 5.34 -20.99
C CYS A 324 -2.30 6.49 -20.54
N LEU A 325 -1.62 7.10 -21.51
CA LEU A 325 -0.69 8.21 -21.26
C LEU A 325 -1.39 9.58 -21.18
N LYS A 326 -2.65 9.67 -21.64
CA LYS A 326 -3.39 10.95 -21.71
C LYS A 326 -4.83 10.76 -21.22
N PRO A 327 -5.16 11.18 -20.01
CA PRO A 327 -6.55 11.19 -19.55
C PRO A 327 -7.49 11.97 -20.51
N PRO A 328 -8.74 11.57 -20.66
CA PRO A 328 -9.41 10.48 -19.98
C PRO A 328 -9.28 9.16 -20.75
N CYS A 329 -8.47 8.23 -20.25
CA CYS A 329 -8.53 6.85 -20.72
C CYS A 329 -9.54 6.14 -19.85
N MET A 330 -10.79 6.26 -20.18
CA MET A 330 -11.84 5.48 -19.56
C MET A 330 -11.85 4.10 -20.22
N PRO A 331 -11.83 2.99 -19.47
CA PRO A 331 -12.26 1.73 -20.05
C PRO A 331 -13.64 1.94 -20.64
N ASN A 332 -13.89 1.37 -21.81
CA ASN A 332 -15.24 1.33 -22.35
C ASN A 332 -16.08 0.52 -21.36
N LEU A 333 -16.75 1.21 -20.43
CA LEU A 333 -17.71 0.64 -19.49
C LEU A 333 -19.01 0.21 -20.19
N LEU A 334 -19.01 0.13 -21.52
CA LEU A 334 -20.09 -0.48 -22.25
C LEU A 334 -19.93 -1.99 -22.17
N PRO A 335 -20.95 -2.73 -21.71
CA PRO A 335 -20.94 -4.17 -21.75
C PRO A 335 -20.58 -4.61 -23.18
N LYS A 336 -19.58 -5.46 -23.31
CA LYS A 336 -19.34 -6.18 -24.57
C LYS A 336 -20.58 -7.02 -24.80
N ASN A 337 -21.40 -6.67 -25.82
CA ASN A 337 -22.55 -7.43 -26.28
C ASN A 337 -22.16 -8.86 -26.66
#